data_f37b2f77be433df624c9a048c00935fc
#
_entry.id   f37b2f77be433df624c9a048c00935fc
#
_cell.length_a   1.000
_cell.length_b   1.000
_cell.length_c   1.000
_cell.angle_alpha   90.00
_cell.angle_beta   90.00
_cell.angle_gamma   90.00
#
_symmetry.space_group_name_H-M   'P 1'
#
loop_
_entity.id
_entity.type
_entity.pdbx_description
1 polymer ?
#
loop_
_entity_poly.entity_id
_entity_poly.type
_entity_poly.pdbx_seq_one_letter_code
_entity_poly.pdbx_strand_id
1 'polypeptide(L)'
;MDYAARKHAAQTRKASDIPYLAHLLAVCAIVMEHTNEEDVWIAALLHDAVEDQGGEATAREIEQLFGQRVADLVRGCSEMTESEHGERPPWLTRKQTYLDSLAHAEPEVLLISAADKLHNARSVLADWLRCGDDAYCKFTAGKRGTHWYYHEIVHRYRLTGKVPELLLREVEETVARFAPERVDSYEAET
;
A
#
# COMPACT_ATOMS: atom_id res chain seq x y z
N MET A 1 -6.94 16.68 -5.90
CA MET A 1 -5.47 16.89 -5.87
C MET A 1 -5.03 17.82 -4.74
N ASP A 2 -5.55 19.02 -4.62
CA ASP A 2 -5.17 19.99 -3.55
C ASP A 2 -5.32 19.45 -2.13
N TYR A 3 -6.35 18.66 -1.86
CA TYR A 3 -6.54 18.02 -0.56
C TYR A 3 -5.42 17.03 -0.23
N ALA A 4 -5.09 16.12 -1.15
CA ALA A 4 -3.97 15.18 -1.00
C ALA A 4 -2.63 15.91 -0.79
N ALA A 5 -2.35 16.94 -1.61
CA ALA A 5 -1.14 17.72 -1.49
C ALA A 5 -1.02 18.43 -0.13
N ARG A 6 -2.13 18.98 0.40
CA ARG A 6 -2.12 19.61 1.73
C ARG A 6 -1.95 18.60 2.86
N LYS A 7 -2.64 17.45 2.80
CA LYS A 7 -2.56 16.41 3.84
C LYS A 7 -1.14 15.85 3.96
N HIS A 8 -0.45 15.66 2.84
CA HIS A 8 0.91 15.08 2.78
C HIS A 8 2.01 16.12 2.56
N ALA A 9 1.75 17.44 2.81
CA ALA A 9 2.67 18.53 2.47
C ALA A 9 4.06 18.41 3.12
N ALA A 10 4.15 17.87 4.34
CA ALA A 10 5.40 17.69 5.07
C ALA A 10 5.96 16.26 4.96
N GLN A 11 5.26 15.37 4.25
CA GLN A 11 5.65 13.96 4.18
C GLN A 11 6.53 13.69 2.96
N THR A 12 7.58 12.91 3.18
CA THR A 12 8.48 12.42 2.12
C THR A 12 8.47 10.89 2.07
N ARG A 13 8.94 10.34 0.96
CA ARG A 13 9.18 8.90 0.83
C ARG A 13 10.27 8.46 1.79
N LYS A 14 10.13 7.26 2.34
CA LYS A 14 11.00 6.70 3.38
C LYS A 14 12.48 6.76 2.96
N ALA A 15 13.31 7.36 3.82
CA ALA A 15 14.75 7.57 3.60
C ALA A 15 15.08 8.35 2.30
N SER A 16 14.26 9.34 1.94
CA SER A 16 14.52 10.25 0.82
C SER A 16 13.85 11.61 1.02
N ASP A 17 14.20 12.59 0.19
CA ASP A 17 13.59 13.93 0.16
C ASP A 17 12.47 14.02 -0.91
N ILE A 18 12.08 12.89 -1.51
CA ILE A 18 11.03 12.84 -2.53
C ILE A 18 9.68 13.11 -1.86
N PRO A 19 8.92 14.12 -2.29
CA PRO A 19 7.59 14.39 -1.74
C PRO A 19 6.67 13.17 -1.85
N TYR A 20 5.91 12.88 -0.79
CA TYR A 20 4.99 11.74 -0.76
C TYR A 20 3.92 11.81 -1.86
N LEU A 21 3.57 13.03 -2.26
CA LEU A 21 2.65 13.28 -3.36
C LEU A 21 3.06 12.58 -4.67
N ALA A 22 4.36 12.39 -4.92
CA ALA A 22 4.83 11.65 -6.09
C ALA A 22 4.34 10.19 -6.10
N HIS A 23 4.26 9.56 -4.91
CA HIS A 23 3.69 8.22 -4.75
C HIS A 23 2.19 8.22 -5.03
N LEU A 24 1.44 9.12 -4.41
CA LEU A 24 -0.02 9.20 -4.57
C LEU A 24 -0.42 9.40 -6.04
N LEU A 25 0.30 10.27 -6.76
CA LEU A 25 0.08 10.49 -8.19
C LEU A 25 0.41 9.25 -9.03
N ALA A 26 1.50 8.55 -8.72
CA ALA A 26 1.89 7.33 -9.43
C ALA A 26 0.86 6.21 -9.22
N VAL A 27 0.37 6.02 -8.00
CA VAL A 27 -0.69 5.03 -7.70
C VAL A 27 -1.98 5.39 -8.43
N CYS A 28 -2.39 6.65 -8.38
CA CYS A 28 -3.58 7.12 -9.11
C CYS A 28 -3.44 6.90 -10.62
N ALA A 29 -2.27 7.19 -11.21
CA ALA A 29 -2.02 6.98 -12.64
C ALA A 29 -2.17 5.49 -13.03
N ILE A 30 -1.60 4.56 -12.23
CA ILE A 30 -1.77 3.12 -12.45
C ILE A 30 -3.25 2.72 -12.36
N VAL A 31 -3.99 3.22 -11.37
CA VAL A 31 -5.43 2.93 -11.22
C VAL A 31 -6.22 3.42 -12.44
N MET A 32 -5.92 4.61 -12.95
CA MET A 32 -6.58 5.19 -14.13
C MET A 32 -6.39 4.37 -15.42
N GLU A 33 -5.35 3.54 -15.50
CA GLU A 33 -5.15 2.60 -16.62
C GLU A 33 -6.15 1.43 -16.60
N HIS A 34 -6.83 1.18 -15.45
CA HIS A 34 -7.69 0.03 -15.24
C HIS A 34 -9.18 0.35 -15.02
N THR A 35 -9.53 1.60 -14.75
CA THR A 35 -10.92 2.02 -14.55
C THR A 35 -11.12 3.47 -14.96
N ASN A 36 -12.36 3.83 -15.34
CA ASN A 36 -12.79 5.20 -15.63
C ASN A 36 -13.67 5.80 -14.52
N GLU A 37 -13.74 5.17 -13.36
CA GLU A 37 -14.54 5.62 -12.23
C GLU A 37 -13.82 6.70 -11.42
N GLU A 38 -14.37 7.92 -11.40
CA GLU A 38 -13.79 9.07 -10.71
C GLU A 38 -13.61 8.84 -9.21
N ASP A 39 -14.57 8.19 -8.54
CA ASP A 39 -14.49 7.88 -7.11
C ASP A 39 -13.27 6.99 -6.79
N VAL A 40 -12.94 6.05 -7.68
CA VAL A 40 -11.78 5.16 -7.52
C VAL A 40 -10.48 5.93 -7.72
N TRP A 41 -10.42 6.88 -8.66
CA TRP A 41 -9.25 7.75 -8.84
C TRP A 41 -9.02 8.67 -7.63
N ILE A 42 -10.12 9.25 -7.09
CA ILE A 42 -10.05 10.08 -5.89
C ILE A 42 -9.56 9.23 -4.71
N ALA A 43 -10.12 8.04 -4.52
CA ALA A 43 -9.70 7.13 -3.47
C ALA A 43 -8.23 6.72 -3.60
N ALA A 44 -7.74 6.46 -4.82
CA ALA A 44 -6.34 6.18 -5.09
C ALA A 44 -5.40 7.33 -4.70
N LEU A 45 -5.81 8.59 -4.95
CA LEU A 45 -5.06 9.76 -4.50
C LEU A 45 -5.03 9.95 -2.98
N LEU A 46 -5.98 9.35 -2.28
CA LEU A 46 -6.19 9.53 -0.84
C LEU A 46 -5.94 8.25 -0.03
N HIS A 47 -5.48 7.17 -0.67
CA HIS A 47 -5.44 5.84 -0.07
C HIS A 47 -4.66 5.76 1.24
N ASP A 48 -3.60 6.56 1.39
CA ASP A 48 -2.78 6.63 2.61
C ASP A 48 -3.20 7.76 3.57
N ALA A 49 -4.19 8.60 3.21
CA ALA A 49 -4.54 9.77 4.00
C ALA A 49 -5.10 9.39 5.39
N VAL A 50 -5.86 8.33 5.49
CA VAL A 50 -6.42 7.85 6.76
C VAL A 50 -5.32 7.21 7.61
N GLU A 51 -4.45 6.38 7.02
CA GLU A 51 -3.38 5.73 7.76
C GLU A 51 -2.34 6.73 8.29
N ASP A 52 -1.93 7.70 7.46
CA ASP A 52 -0.79 8.55 7.74
C ASP A 52 -1.15 9.93 8.32
N GLN A 53 -2.38 10.41 8.13
CA GLN A 53 -2.73 11.82 8.33
C GLN A 53 -3.97 12.06 9.20
N GLY A 54 -4.19 11.26 10.24
CA GLY A 54 -5.17 11.57 11.28
C GLY A 54 -6.33 10.59 11.43
N GLY A 55 -6.21 9.38 10.92
CA GLY A 55 -7.12 8.27 11.21
C GLY A 55 -8.57 8.56 10.84
N GLU A 56 -9.50 8.16 11.72
CA GLU A 56 -10.93 8.29 11.49
C GLU A 56 -11.41 9.75 11.35
N ALA A 57 -10.70 10.73 11.90
CA ALA A 57 -11.02 12.13 11.68
C ALA A 57 -10.83 12.52 10.21
N THR A 58 -9.74 12.07 9.59
CA THR A 58 -9.47 12.26 8.17
C THR A 58 -10.47 11.48 7.30
N ALA A 59 -10.88 10.27 7.70
CA ALA A 59 -11.92 9.52 6.98
C ALA A 59 -13.25 10.29 6.93
N ARG A 60 -13.65 10.92 8.03
CA ARG A 60 -14.87 11.78 8.06
C ARG A 60 -14.74 13.04 7.20
N GLU A 61 -13.58 13.68 7.17
CA GLU A 61 -13.35 14.80 6.23
C GLU A 61 -13.47 14.37 4.78
N ILE A 62 -12.90 13.19 4.43
CA ILE A 62 -13.00 12.62 3.08
C ILE A 62 -14.46 12.35 2.72
N GLU A 63 -15.23 11.76 3.64
CA GLU A 63 -16.66 11.49 3.46
C GLU A 63 -17.47 12.78 3.18
N GLN A 64 -17.20 13.85 3.94
CA GLN A 64 -17.87 15.14 3.75
C GLN A 64 -17.51 15.82 2.43
N LEU A 65 -16.28 15.68 1.96
CA LEU A 65 -15.79 16.39 0.77
C LEU A 65 -16.00 15.60 -0.53
N PHE A 66 -15.91 14.26 -0.47
CA PHE A 66 -15.88 13.41 -1.65
C PHE A 66 -16.95 12.31 -1.64
N GLY A 67 -17.76 12.22 -0.57
CA GLY A 67 -18.84 11.25 -0.43
C GLY A 67 -18.44 9.95 0.24
N GLN A 68 -19.47 9.19 0.64
CA GLN A 68 -19.34 7.94 1.40
C GLN A 68 -18.52 6.89 0.65
N ARG A 69 -18.77 6.72 -0.67
CA ARG A 69 -18.07 5.71 -1.48
C ARG A 69 -16.56 5.90 -1.46
N VAL A 70 -16.09 7.13 -1.66
CA VAL A 70 -14.65 7.44 -1.62
C VAL A 70 -14.07 7.15 -0.24
N ALA A 71 -14.77 7.56 0.83
CA ALA A 71 -14.32 7.29 2.19
C ALA A 71 -14.23 5.79 2.51
N ASP A 72 -15.19 4.99 2.03
CA ASP A 72 -15.20 3.54 2.24
C ASP A 72 -14.05 2.85 1.48
N LEU A 73 -13.79 3.27 0.25
CA LEU A 73 -12.64 2.77 -0.53
C LEU A 73 -11.31 3.09 0.17
N VAL A 74 -11.15 4.32 0.68
CA VAL A 74 -9.93 4.72 1.39
C VAL A 74 -9.77 3.95 2.71
N ARG A 75 -10.84 3.77 3.48
CA ARG A 75 -10.83 2.91 4.68
C ARG A 75 -10.42 1.48 4.34
N GLY A 76 -10.94 0.93 3.24
CA GLY A 76 -10.59 -0.41 2.77
C GLY A 76 -9.11 -0.58 2.39
N CYS A 77 -8.44 0.51 2.00
CA CYS A 77 -7.00 0.50 1.68
C CYS A 77 -6.11 0.64 2.92
N SER A 78 -6.66 1.15 4.04
CA SER A 78 -5.87 1.52 5.22
C SER A 78 -5.59 0.31 6.11
N GLU A 79 -4.35 0.20 6.61
CA GLU A 79 -4.02 -0.75 7.68
C GLU A 79 -4.59 -0.25 9.02
N MET A 80 -4.81 -1.17 9.97
CA MET A 80 -5.14 -0.80 11.34
C MET A 80 -4.03 0.05 11.95
N THR A 81 -4.35 1.30 12.30
CA THR A 81 -3.38 2.25 12.86
C THR A 81 -3.31 2.21 14.38
N GLU A 82 -4.38 1.78 15.06
CA GLU A 82 -4.48 1.76 16.52
C GLU A 82 -5.10 0.45 17.00
N SER A 83 -4.60 -0.07 18.13
CA SER A 83 -5.26 -1.12 18.90
C SER A 83 -6.39 -0.52 19.74
N GLU A 84 -7.24 -1.36 20.36
CA GLU A 84 -8.26 -0.93 21.34
C GLU A 84 -7.69 -0.10 22.50
N HIS A 85 -6.38 -0.14 22.73
CA HIS A 85 -5.65 0.57 23.79
C HIS A 85 -4.88 1.79 23.29
N GLY A 86 -5.07 2.22 22.03
CA GLY A 86 -4.39 3.40 21.46
C GLY A 86 -2.92 3.19 21.08
N GLU A 87 -2.39 1.98 21.21
CA GLU A 87 -1.01 1.66 20.80
C GLU A 87 -0.98 1.09 19.38
N ARG A 88 0.05 1.46 18.62
CA ARG A 88 0.24 0.90 17.26
C ARG A 88 0.66 -0.58 17.37
N PRO A 89 -0.10 -1.52 16.79
CA PRO A 89 0.24 -2.94 16.84
C PRO A 89 1.61 -3.24 16.22
N PRO A 90 2.29 -4.35 16.61
CA PRO A 90 3.52 -4.79 15.98
C PRO A 90 3.40 -4.91 14.47
N TRP A 91 4.52 -4.69 13.75
CA TRP A 91 4.54 -4.69 12.29
C TRP A 91 3.93 -5.97 11.69
N LEU A 92 4.32 -7.13 12.19
CA LEU A 92 3.83 -8.42 11.70
C LEU A 92 2.31 -8.57 11.87
N THR A 93 1.79 -8.19 13.05
CA THR A 93 0.35 -8.23 13.34
C THR A 93 -0.44 -7.38 12.35
N ARG A 94 0.01 -6.13 12.12
CA ARG A 94 -0.64 -5.23 11.16
C ARG A 94 -0.63 -5.81 9.74
N LYS A 95 0.51 -6.36 9.30
CA LYS A 95 0.62 -6.96 7.96
C LYS A 95 -0.27 -8.19 7.81
N GLN A 96 -0.32 -9.05 8.81
CA GLN A 96 -1.22 -10.22 8.80
C GLN A 96 -2.70 -9.80 8.74
N THR A 97 -3.11 -8.86 9.60
CA THR A 97 -4.48 -8.33 9.60
C THR A 97 -4.85 -7.74 8.23
N TYR A 98 -3.94 -6.95 7.63
CA TYR A 98 -4.15 -6.40 6.30
C TYR A 98 -4.25 -7.49 5.22
N LEU A 99 -3.36 -8.47 5.23
CA LEU A 99 -3.39 -9.60 4.29
C LEU A 99 -4.70 -10.40 4.39
N ASP A 100 -5.21 -10.58 5.60
CA ASP A 100 -6.47 -11.30 5.82
C ASP A 100 -7.69 -10.48 5.36
N SER A 101 -7.66 -9.15 5.50
CA SER A 101 -8.73 -8.28 5.02
C SER A 101 -8.92 -8.31 3.51
N LEU A 102 -7.86 -8.56 2.74
CA LEU A 102 -7.92 -8.63 1.27
C LEU A 102 -8.86 -9.72 0.75
N ALA A 103 -9.07 -10.80 1.50
CA ALA A 103 -9.98 -11.88 1.09
C ALA A 103 -11.43 -11.40 0.93
N HIS A 104 -11.81 -10.36 1.66
CA HIS A 104 -13.17 -9.81 1.69
C HIS A 104 -13.27 -8.43 1.03
N ALA A 105 -12.14 -7.90 0.54
CA ALA A 105 -12.09 -6.58 -0.08
C ALA A 105 -12.84 -6.54 -1.41
N GLU A 106 -13.39 -5.37 -1.70
CA GLU A 106 -14.03 -5.08 -2.97
C GLU A 106 -13.00 -4.99 -4.11
N PRO A 107 -13.40 -5.23 -5.37
CA PRO A 107 -12.47 -5.18 -6.50
C PRO A 107 -11.72 -3.85 -6.62
N GLU A 108 -12.37 -2.73 -6.33
CA GLU A 108 -11.78 -1.39 -6.41
C GLU A 108 -10.73 -1.16 -5.32
N VAL A 109 -10.97 -1.66 -4.11
CA VAL A 109 -9.98 -1.66 -3.02
C VAL A 109 -8.76 -2.49 -3.40
N LEU A 110 -8.98 -3.68 -3.98
CA LEU A 110 -7.91 -4.55 -4.45
C LEU A 110 -7.11 -3.92 -5.62
N LEU A 111 -7.79 -3.20 -6.52
CA LEU A 111 -7.14 -2.46 -7.60
C LEU A 111 -6.21 -1.38 -7.03
N ILE A 112 -6.70 -0.54 -6.11
CA ILE A 112 -5.89 0.52 -5.47
C ILE A 112 -4.73 -0.11 -4.68
N SER A 113 -5.01 -1.15 -3.89
CA SER A 113 -4.00 -1.88 -3.12
C SER A 113 -2.90 -2.46 -4.03
N ALA A 114 -3.26 -3.08 -5.16
CA ALA A 114 -2.28 -3.64 -6.09
C ALA A 114 -1.44 -2.56 -6.79
N ALA A 115 -2.05 -1.43 -7.14
CA ALA A 115 -1.35 -0.28 -7.72
C ALA A 115 -0.33 0.33 -6.71
N ASP A 116 -0.73 0.46 -5.44
CA ASP A 116 0.17 0.88 -4.36
C ASP A 116 1.34 -0.09 -4.21
N LYS A 117 1.05 -1.39 -4.12
CA LYS A 117 2.10 -2.41 -3.94
C LYS A 117 3.02 -2.51 -5.15
N LEU A 118 2.52 -2.32 -6.37
CA LEU A 118 3.36 -2.21 -7.57
C LEU A 118 4.31 -1.02 -7.49
N HIS A 119 3.81 0.17 -7.17
CA HIS A 119 4.65 1.36 -7.06
C HIS A 119 5.69 1.22 -5.94
N ASN A 120 5.30 0.67 -4.79
CA ASN A 120 6.22 0.39 -3.69
C ASN A 120 7.26 -0.68 -4.07
N ALA A 121 6.88 -1.77 -4.75
CA ALA A 121 7.80 -2.80 -5.23
C ALA A 121 8.82 -2.24 -6.23
N ARG A 122 8.39 -1.38 -7.16
CA ARG A 122 9.28 -0.67 -8.09
C ARG A 122 10.30 0.21 -7.35
N SER A 123 9.89 0.85 -6.26
CA SER A 123 10.79 1.65 -5.42
C SER A 123 11.82 0.77 -4.70
N VAL A 124 11.39 -0.37 -4.13
CA VAL A 124 12.30 -1.35 -3.51
C VAL A 124 13.31 -1.88 -4.53
N LEU A 125 12.84 -2.27 -5.72
CA LEU A 125 13.68 -2.76 -6.80
C LEU A 125 14.72 -1.70 -7.24
N ALA A 126 14.30 -0.45 -7.41
CA ALA A 126 15.20 0.63 -7.80
C ALA A 126 16.30 0.87 -6.74
N ASP A 127 15.94 0.83 -5.46
CA ASP A 127 16.90 0.95 -4.37
C ASP A 127 17.85 -0.25 -4.31
N TRP A 128 17.32 -1.46 -4.47
CA TRP A 128 18.13 -2.67 -4.49
C TRP A 128 19.12 -2.69 -5.67
N LEU A 129 18.71 -2.26 -6.85
CA LEU A 129 19.59 -2.13 -8.02
C LEU A 129 20.72 -1.09 -7.79
N ARG A 130 20.47 -0.07 -6.95
CA ARG A 130 21.43 0.99 -6.65
C ARG A 130 22.44 0.59 -5.56
N CYS A 131 21.98 -0.06 -4.48
CA CYS A 131 22.79 -0.30 -3.28
C CYS A 131 22.70 -1.74 -2.72
N GLY A 132 22.17 -2.70 -3.50
CA GLY A 132 22.06 -4.10 -3.05
C GLY A 132 21.20 -4.24 -1.80
N ASP A 133 21.61 -5.12 -0.90
CA ASP A 133 20.86 -5.43 0.31
C ASP A 133 20.75 -4.28 1.32
N ASP A 134 21.58 -3.26 1.21
CA ASP A 134 21.48 -2.03 2.03
C ASP A 134 20.14 -1.31 1.81
N ALA A 135 19.47 -1.54 0.68
CA ALA A 135 18.13 -1.04 0.41
C ALA A 135 17.10 -1.43 1.50
N TYR A 136 17.34 -2.54 2.19
CA TYR A 136 16.40 -3.06 3.20
C TYR A 136 16.61 -2.46 4.60
N CYS A 137 17.73 -1.77 4.86
CA CYS A 137 18.04 -1.17 6.17
C CYS A 137 17.00 -0.14 6.64
N LYS A 138 16.26 0.47 5.71
CA LYS A 138 15.18 1.42 6.02
C LYS A 138 13.87 0.76 6.46
N PHE A 139 13.72 -0.56 6.32
CA PHE A 139 12.50 -1.29 6.67
C PHE A 139 12.65 -1.97 8.03
N THR A 140 11.63 -1.82 8.89
CA THR A 140 11.61 -2.43 10.24
C THR A 140 11.78 -3.95 10.21
N ALA A 141 11.21 -4.61 9.19
CA ALA A 141 11.28 -6.06 9.05
C ALA A 141 12.52 -6.55 8.25
N GLY A 142 13.41 -5.64 7.86
CA GLY A 142 14.60 -5.96 7.09
C GLY A 142 14.29 -6.65 5.75
N LYS A 143 15.29 -7.31 5.18
CA LYS A 143 15.17 -8.03 3.90
C LYS A 143 14.15 -9.17 3.98
N ARG A 144 14.30 -10.06 4.96
CA ARG A 144 13.48 -11.26 5.08
C ARG A 144 11.99 -10.95 5.25
N GLY A 145 11.66 -10.00 6.15
CA GLY A 145 10.25 -9.61 6.35
C GLY A 145 9.67 -8.87 5.15
N THR A 146 10.48 -8.07 4.43
CA THR A 146 10.05 -7.43 3.19
C THR A 146 9.73 -8.46 2.12
N HIS A 147 10.61 -9.46 1.89
CA HIS A 147 10.38 -10.53 0.93
C HIS A 147 9.14 -11.36 1.28
N TRP A 148 9.02 -11.78 2.55
CA TRP A 148 7.83 -12.49 3.03
C TRP A 148 6.55 -11.72 2.73
N TYR A 149 6.51 -10.44 3.09
CA TYR A 149 5.31 -9.61 2.89
C TYR A 149 4.90 -9.51 1.41
N TYR A 150 5.88 -9.30 0.50
CA TYR A 150 5.57 -9.20 -0.92
C TYR A 150 5.12 -10.55 -1.51
N HIS A 151 5.68 -11.66 -1.07
CA HIS A 151 5.21 -12.99 -1.50
C HIS A 151 3.79 -13.27 -1.00
N GLU A 152 3.49 -12.94 0.26
CA GLU A 152 2.14 -13.11 0.80
C GLU A 152 1.12 -12.19 0.11
N ILE A 153 1.45 -10.93 -0.18
CA ILE A 153 0.53 -10.02 -0.86
C ILE A 153 0.18 -10.53 -2.26
N VAL A 154 1.18 -10.96 -3.04
CA VAL A 154 0.98 -11.56 -4.36
C VAL A 154 0.11 -12.82 -4.26
N HIS A 155 0.39 -13.69 -3.31
CA HIS A 155 -0.41 -14.89 -3.07
C HIS A 155 -1.88 -14.56 -2.75
N ARG A 156 -2.13 -13.58 -1.87
CA ARG A 156 -3.49 -13.13 -1.54
C ARG A 156 -4.20 -12.54 -2.75
N TYR A 157 -3.55 -11.71 -3.55
CA TYR A 157 -4.15 -11.17 -4.78
C TYR A 157 -4.57 -12.28 -5.75
N ARG A 158 -3.73 -13.31 -5.94
CA ARG A 158 -4.10 -14.47 -6.77
C ARG A 158 -5.32 -15.21 -6.24
N LEU A 159 -5.38 -15.43 -4.92
CA LEU A 159 -6.51 -16.14 -4.30
C LEU A 159 -7.84 -15.40 -4.46
N THR A 160 -7.83 -14.06 -4.46
CA THR A 160 -9.06 -13.29 -4.66
C THR A 160 -9.62 -13.44 -6.07
N GLY A 161 -8.75 -13.56 -7.07
CA GLY A 161 -9.12 -13.56 -8.49
C GLY A 161 -9.75 -12.25 -8.99
N LYS A 162 -9.68 -11.16 -8.19
CA LYS A 162 -10.34 -9.88 -8.47
C LYS A 162 -9.40 -8.77 -8.92
N VAL A 163 -8.08 -8.94 -8.74
CA VAL A 163 -7.07 -7.99 -9.23
C VAL A 163 -6.95 -8.12 -10.74
N PRO A 164 -6.90 -7.02 -11.52
CA PRO A 164 -6.69 -7.09 -12.97
C PRO A 164 -5.42 -7.88 -13.31
N GLU A 165 -5.54 -8.85 -14.22
CA GLU A 165 -4.48 -9.83 -14.51
C GLU A 165 -3.17 -9.18 -14.96
N LEU A 166 -3.23 -8.11 -15.77
CA LEU A 166 -2.03 -7.41 -16.21
C LEU A 166 -1.32 -6.72 -15.04
N LEU A 167 -2.07 -6.06 -14.16
CA LEU A 167 -1.52 -5.42 -12.97
C LEU A 167 -0.89 -6.45 -12.01
N LEU A 168 -1.56 -7.58 -11.80
CA LEU A 168 -1.04 -8.65 -10.96
C LEU A 168 0.29 -9.20 -11.49
N ARG A 169 0.38 -9.44 -12.81
CA ARG A 169 1.64 -9.88 -13.45
C ARG A 169 2.76 -8.86 -13.25
N GLU A 170 2.50 -7.57 -13.39
CA GLU A 170 3.51 -6.55 -13.16
C GLU A 170 4.01 -6.54 -11.72
N VAL A 171 3.12 -6.72 -10.75
CA VAL A 171 3.51 -6.87 -9.34
C VAL A 171 4.42 -8.09 -9.17
N GLU A 172 4.03 -9.25 -9.69
CA GLU A 172 4.78 -10.50 -9.61
C GLU A 172 6.16 -10.40 -10.24
N GLU A 173 6.24 -9.92 -11.47
CA GLU A 173 7.50 -9.76 -12.18
C GLU A 173 8.44 -8.78 -11.47
N THR A 174 7.88 -7.70 -10.92
CA THR A 174 8.65 -6.73 -10.15
C THR A 174 9.18 -7.35 -8.85
N VAL A 175 8.34 -8.07 -8.12
CA VAL A 175 8.71 -8.77 -6.87
C VAL A 175 9.76 -9.83 -7.14
N ALA A 176 9.60 -10.67 -8.16
CA ALA A 176 10.54 -11.73 -8.51
C ALA A 176 11.97 -11.21 -8.77
N ARG A 177 12.13 -9.95 -9.17
CA ARG A 177 13.44 -9.34 -9.44
C ARG A 177 14.25 -9.01 -8.19
N PHE A 178 13.61 -8.63 -7.09
CA PHE A 178 14.31 -8.32 -5.83
C PHE A 178 14.10 -9.38 -4.73
N ALA A 179 13.09 -10.23 -4.87
CA ALA A 179 12.76 -11.32 -3.95
C ALA A 179 12.55 -12.64 -4.74
N PRO A 180 13.61 -13.18 -5.39
CA PRO A 180 13.48 -14.37 -6.26
C PRO A 180 13.17 -15.66 -5.47
N GLU A 181 13.56 -15.71 -4.20
CA GLU A 181 13.34 -16.87 -3.35
C GLU A 181 12.13 -16.64 -2.45
N ARG A 182 11.18 -17.58 -2.47
CA ARG A 182 10.00 -17.50 -1.62
C ARG A 182 10.37 -17.64 -0.14
N VAL A 183 9.81 -16.77 0.68
CA VAL A 183 9.87 -16.84 2.13
C VAL A 183 8.50 -17.27 2.64
N ASP A 184 8.38 -18.55 3.07
CA ASP A 184 7.07 -19.12 3.46
C ASP A 184 6.60 -18.69 4.84
N SER A 185 7.52 -18.29 5.73
CA SER A 185 7.17 -17.80 7.07
C SER A 185 8.13 -16.71 7.54
N TYR A 186 7.59 -15.78 8.31
CA TYR A 186 8.35 -14.74 8.98
C TYR A 186 7.89 -14.63 10.44
N GLU A 187 8.85 -14.76 11.35
CA GLU A 187 8.67 -14.46 12.77
C GLU A 187 9.49 -13.22 13.07
N ALA A 188 8.87 -12.23 13.72
CA ALA A 188 9.60 -11.03 14.11
C ALA A 188 10.71 -11.43 15.10
N GLU A 189 11.94 -11.03 14.82
CA GLU A 189 13.02 -11.15 15.79
C GLU A 189 12.65 -10.34 17.03
N THR A 190 12.60 -11.01 18.21
CA THR A 190 12.25 -10.43 19.51
C THR A 190 13.36 -9.51 20.03
#